data_d2a8627144efe0c6af30c2e917fad9eb
#
_entry.id   d2a8627144efe0c6af30c2e917fad9eb
#
_cell.length_a   1.000
_cell.length_b   1.000
_cell.length_c   1.000
_cell.angle_alpha   90.00
_cell.angle_beta   90.00
_cell.angle_gamma   90.00
#
_symmetry.space_group_name_H-M   'P 1'
#
loop_
_entity.id
_entity.type
_entity.pdbx_description
1 polymer ?
#
loop_
_entity_poly.entity_id
_entity_poly.type
_entity_poly.pdbx_seq_one_letter_code
_entity_poly.pdbx_strand_id
1 'polypeptide(L)'
;MSPQGDDRPPKRSGGSGGKGKPDQPKKPEGSGGSGKGGKGDKPEYTVYGKGGRGGQKRAAPPRRKPGEKRERPPYRVYRSRPSLRDRIRKPSLSSIRTSEAEGGWRGRLSRMVGGKRPWLRWILIVAVGWLLLSFITFAISAQIQKGKLPQSAKDALSGGPGVLLGQNILILGGDRRGKTQHNASGAEGEGPPRADTIMVLHASLTSFRKLSIPRDSYAAIPNCGQQKINASLACNTRSTNGNPAETIKTVENFLGIDINHIVIVNFDGFAQFIDTLGGVTIDVPDTNGPKDKGAVVCGDVDGGKNQGGVSLKIPPGEITLQGDKALAYARIRHNTCNPAEDDRDRAARQQQVLDAIKGRLTSITRFPYNFIKGPFIGWDAPRAFISDMGGFTLPQVAISAILGGSGDTNVLGEKNASSGPGGSIFIPQGECEDAVKQLIGGDPPHQPECSPG
;
A
#
# COMPACT_ATOMS: atom_id res chain seq x y z
N MET A 1 -50.42 -49.16 0.77
CA MET A 1 -51.55 -48.44 1.33
C MET A 1 -51.07 -46.99 1.59
N SER A 2 -51.37 -46.13 0.63
CA SER A 2 -51.27 -44.67 0.78
C SER A 2 -52.55 -44.14 1.40
N PRO A 3 -52.50 -42.93 1.96
CA PRO A 3 -53.43 -41.96 1.43
C PRO A 3 -52.77 -40.59 1.04
N GLN A 4 -53.30 -40.15 -0.07
CA GLN A 4 -53.22 -38.79 -0.62
C GLN A 4 -53.97 -37.77 0.29
N GLY A 5 -53.56 -36.54 0.23
CA GLY A 5 -54.25 -35.35 0.68
C GLY A 5 -53.44 -34.12 0.31
N ASP A 6 -53.78 -33.49 -0.60
CA ASP A 6 -54.68 -32.44 -1.08
C ASP A 6 -53.98 -31.09 -1.16
N ASP A 7 -53.62 -30.76 -2.40
CA ASP A 7 -53.18 -29.43 -2.84
C ASP A 7 -54.36 -28.45 -2.91
N ARG A 8 -54.22 -27.27 -2.29
CA ARG A 8 -54.88 -26.03 -2.79
C ARG A 8 -54.20 -24.77 -2.24
N PRO A 9 -53.85 -23.80 -3.11
CA PRO A 9 -53.33 -22.50 -2.68
C PRO A 9 -54.45 -21.52 -2.28
N PRO A 10 -54.23 -20.60 -1.34
CA PRO A 10 -55.21 -19.57 -1.01
C PRO A 10 -55.20 -18.39 -1.99
N LYS A 11 -56.39 -17.88 -2.21
CA LYS A 11 -56.83 -16.83 -3.13
C LYS A 11 -56.26 -15.46 -2.73
N ARG A 12 -55.93 -14.68 -3.77
CA ARG A 12 -55.76 -13.23 -3.77
C ARG A 12 -57.00 -12.50 -3.24
N SER A 13 -56.80 -11.51 -2.37
CA SER A 13 -57.72 -10.40 -2.22
C SER A 13 -57.01 -9.10 -2.58
N GLY A 14 -57.61 -8.35 -3.49
CA GLY A 14 -57.11 -7.09 -4.00
C GLY A 14 -57.42 -5.94 -3.04
N GLY A 15 -56.62 -4.90 -3.10
CA GLY A 15 -56.85 -3.62 -2.46
C GLY A 15 -56.14 -2.54 -3.25
N SER A 16 -56.93 -1.67 -3.80
CA SER A 16 -56.62 -0.56 -4.70
C SER A 16 -55.86 0.59 -4.02
N GLY A 17 -55.05 1.28 -4.81
CA GLY A 17 -55.04 2.74 -4.81
C GLY A 17 -53.83 3.41 -4.20
N GLY A 18 -53.15 4.20 -5.02
CA GLY A 18 -52.31 5.28 -4.52
C GLY A 18 -51.05 5.53 -5.36
N LYS A 19 -51.23 6.23 -6.48
CA LYS A 19 -50.12 6.83 -7.22
C LYS A 19 -49.57 8.03 -6.41
N GLY A 20 -48.32 7.94 -5.93
CA GLY A 20 -47.58 9.08 -5.41
C GLY A 20 -46.35 9.27 -6.27
N LYS A 21 -46.27 10.41 -6.95
CA LYS A 21 -45.08 10.89 -7.65
C LYS A 21 -44.01 11.27 -6.64
N PRO A 22 -42.72 11.07 -6.93
CA PRO A 22 -41.63 11.63 -6.11
C PRO A 22 -41.45 13.12 -6.44
N ASP A 23 -41.40 13.95 -5.40
CA ASP A 23 -41.10 15.38 -5.44
C ASP A 23 -39.64 15.62 -5.70
N GLN A 24 -39.38 16.57 -6.63
CA GLN A 24 -38.08 17.19 -6.85
C GLN A 24 -37.80 18.27 -5.79
N PRO A 25 -36.58 18.46 -5.33
CA PRO A 25 -36.24 19.56 -4.44
C PRO A 25 -36.16 20.90 -5.21
N LYS A 26 -36.88 21.90 -4.70
CA LYS A 26 -36.93 23.28 -5.17
C LYS A 26 -35.63 24.02 -4.84
N LYS A 27 -35.14 24.78 -5.83
CA LYS A 27 -34.15 25.86 -5.72
C LYS A 27 -34.74 27.02 -4.87
N PRO A 28 -33.97 27.68 -4.02
CA PRO A 28 -34.39 28.92 -3.43
C PRO A 28 -34.16 30.10 -4.39
N GLU A 29 -35.22 30.85 -4.66
CA GLU A 29 -35.21 32.13 -5.36
C GLU A 29 -34.70 33.25 -4.42
N GLY A 30 -33.84 34.09 -4.96
CA GLY A 30 -33.33 35.26 -4.27
C GLY A 30 -34.34 36.41 -4.25
N SER A 31 -34.49 37.06 -3.12
CA SER A 31 -35.22 38.30 -2.97
C SER A 31 -34.24 39.47 -3.18
N GLY A 32 -34.61 40.37 -4.10
CA GLY A 32 -33.91 41.61 -4.36
C GLY A 32 -34.12 42.64 -3.23
N GLY A 33 -33.05 43.36 -2.93
CA GLY A 33 -33.06 44.52 -2.08
C GLY A 33 -32.28 45.65 -2.77
N SER A 34 -32.98 46.64 -3.24
CA SER A 34 -32.43 47.86 -3.81
C SER A 34 -31.84 48.74 -2.72
N GLY A 35 -30.58 49.13 -2.85
CA GLY A 35 -29.93 50.14 -2.03
C GLY A 35 -29.10 51.09 -2.89
N LYS A 36 -29.52 52.34 -2.92
CA LYS A 36 -28.93 53.47 -3.66
C LYS A 36 -27.53 53.86 -3.12
N GLY A 37 -26.64 54.20 -4.06
CA GLY A 37 -25.86 55.41 -4.02
C GLY A 37 -24.54 55.38 -3.26
N GLY A 38 -23.46 55.49 -4.02
CA GLY A 38 -22.12 55.82 -3.57
C GLY A 38 -21.18 55.86 -4.76
N LYS A 39 -21.04 57.05 -5.38
CA LYS A 39 -19.98 57.35 -6.36
C LYS A 39 -18.64 57.24 -5.63
N GLY A 40 -17.88 56.21 -5.87
CA GLY A 40 -16.49 56.09 -5.51
C GLY A 40 -15.65 56.17 -6.78
N ASP A 41 -14.82 57.19 -6.85
CA ASP A 41 -13.89 57.47 -7.95
C ASP A 41 -12.98 56.26 -8.21
N LYS A 42 -12.98 55.80 -9.44
CA LYS A 42 -12.01 54.82 -9.93
C LYS A 42 -10.65 55.50 -10.09
N PRO A 43 -9.57 54.95 -9.57
CA PRO A 43 -8.24 55.48 -9.88
C PRO A 43 -7.92 55.22 -11.36
N GLU A 44 -7.70 56.27 -12.09
CA GLU A 44 -7.20 56.30 -13.46
C GLU A 44 -5.72 55.83 -13.45
N TYR A 45 -5.41 54.69 -14.07
CA TYR A 45 -4.04 54.25 -14.25
C TYR A 45 -3.69 54.31 -15.74
N THR A 46 -2.60 54.97 -16.02
CA THR A 46 -2.07 55.12 -17.37
C THR A 46 -1.19 53.91 -17.70
N VAL A 47 -1.59 53.15 -18.71
CA VAL A 47 -0.80 52.04 -19.26
C VAL A 47 0.26 52.62 -20.19
N TYR A 48 1.52 52.48 -19.84
CA TYR A 48 2.64 52.79 -20.73
C TYR A 48 2.88 51.66 -21.72
N GLY A 49 2.47 51.89 -22.96
CA GLY A 49 2.79 51.01 -24.09
C GLY A 49 4.27 51.06 -24.47
N LYS A 50 4.82 49.95 -24.90
CA LYS A 50 6.12 49.86 -25.58
C LYS A 50 6.06 50.60 -26.89
N GLY A 51 6.90 51.63 -27.07
CA GLY A 51 7.04 52.32 -28.36
C GLY A 51 8.25 53.22 -28.46
N GLY A 52 9.14 52.90 -29.35
CA GLY A 52 9.82 53.86 -30.23
C GLY A 52 11.01 54.63 -29.68
N ARG A 53 12.16 54.38 -30.31
CA ARG A 53 13.37 55.24 -30.29
C ARG A 53 13.02 56.65 -30.76
N GLY A 54 13.31 57.65 -29.92
CA GLY A 54 13.31 59.08 -30.31
C GLY A 54 14.02 59.86 -29.22
N GLY A 55 15.25 60.29 -29.47
CA GLY A 55 16.07 61.08 -28.55
C GLY A 55 15.55 62.47 -28.44
N GLN A 56 14.97 62.88 -27.31
CA GLN A 56 14.82 64.23 -26.88
C GLN A 56 15.66 64.54 -25.66
N LYS A 57 16.59 65.47 -25.78
CA LYS A 57 17.41 65.99 -24.68
C LYS A 57 16.47 66.63 -23.66
N ARG A 58 16.35 66.04 -22.49
CA ARG A 58 15.64 66.65 -21.35
C ARG A 58 16.50 67.74 -20.77
N ALA A 59 15.91 68.96 -20.69
CA ALA A 59 16.47 70.10 -20.00
C ALA A 59 16.69 69.80 -18.51
N ALA A 60 17.80 70.28 -17.96
CA ALA A 60 18.14 70.11 -16.55
C ALA A 60 17.10 70.83 -15.66
N PRO A 61 16.69 70.26 -14.54
CA PRO A 61 15.77 70.94 -13.63
C PRO A 61 16.43 72.15 -12.99
N PRO A 62 15.68 73.19 -12.70
CA PRO A 62 16.21 74.43 -12.14
C PRO A 62 16.78 74.22 -10.74
N ARG A 63 17.94 74.86 -10.44
CA ARG A 63 18.54 74.82 -9.11
C ARG A 63 17.64 75.46 -8.07
N ARG A 64 17.25 74.76 -7.06
CA ARG A 64 16.45 75.23 -5.92
C ARG A 64 17.29 76.06 -4.96
N LYS A 65 16.64 77.10 -4.35
CA LYS A 65 17.27 77.93 -3.32
C LYS A 65 17.48 77.21 -2.01
N PRO A 66 18.51 77.47 -1.22
CA PRO A 66 18.75 76.81 0.08
C PRO A 66 17.63 77.16 1.07
N GLY A 67 16.93 76.15 1.63
CA GLY A 67 15.96 76.33 2.69
C GLY A 67 14.57 75.67 2.46
N GLU A 68 14.27 75.12 1.29
CA GLU A 68 12.96 74.54 1.00
C GLU A 68 12.85 73.14 1.51
N LYS A 69 11.98 72.87 2.50
CA LYS A 69 11.71 71.53 3.03
C LYS A 69 11.10 70.64 1.97
N ARG A 70 11.70 69.46 1.73
CA ARG A 70 11.16 68.42 0.85
C ARG A 70 9.89 67.85 1.45
N GLU A 71 8.75 68.13 0.88
CA GLU A 71 7.55 67.32 1.09
C GLU A 71 7.74 65.96 0.43
N ARG A 72 7.48 64.90 1.18
CA ARG A 72 7.58 63.52 0.67
C ARG A 72 6.34 63.23 -0.19
N PRO A 73 6.50 62.70 -1.41
CA PRO A 73 5.36 62.36 -2.24
C PRO A 73 4.46 61.30 -1.55
N PRO A 74 3.14 61.40 -1.74
CA PRO A 74 2.15 60.56 -1.06
C PRO A 74 2.04 59.12 -1.60
N TYR A 75 2.99 58.68 -2.42
CA TYR A 75 2.94 57.35 -3.01
C TYR A 75 4.20 56.53 -2.71
N ARG A 76 4.00 55.21 -2.55
CA ARG A 76 5.08 54.22 -2.42
C ARG A 76 5.59 53.83 -3.81
N VAL A 77 6.85 54.10 -4.09
CA VAL A 77 7.53 53.60 -5.30
C VAL A 77 7.89 52.14 -5.12
N TYR A 78 7.20 51.24 -5.82
CA TYR A 78 7.59 49.84 -5.90
C TYR A 78 8.73 49.68 -6.91
N ARG A 79 9.89 49.27 -6.46
CA ARG A 79 10.98 48.83 -7.35
C ARG A 79 10.60 47.49 -8.00
N SER A 80 10.56 47.47 -9.33
CA SER A 80 10.40 46.21 -10.07
C SER A 80 11.54 45.25 -9.73
N ARG A 81 11.21 43.95 -9.62
CA ARG A 81 12.21 42.94 -9.42
C ARG A 81 13.21 42.96 -10.59
N PRO A 82 14.53 42.81 -10.33
CA PRO A 82 15.52 42.76 -11.40
C PRO A 82 15.24 41.58 -12.33
N SER A 83 15.44 41.81 -13.63
CA SER A 83 15.20 40.77 -14.65
C SER A 83 16.20 39.62 -14.50
N LEU A 84 15.82 38.43 -15.03
CA LEU A 84 16.66 37.26 -15.03
C LEU A 84 18.07 37.49 -15.65
N ARG A 85 18.20 38.47 -16.56
CA ARG A 85 19.48 38.84 -17.18
C ARG A 85 20.44 39.54 -16.20
N ASP A 86 19.94 40.21 -15.20
CA ASP A 86 20.79 40.90 -14.19
C ASP A 86 21.34 39.92 -13.15
N ARG A 87 20.79 38.69 -13.06
CA ARG A 87 21.26 37.61 -12.19
C ARG A 87 22.46 36.84 -12.77
N ILE A 88 22.74 36.97 -14.07
CA ILE A 88 23.80 36.22 -14.78
C ILE A 88 25.11 37.00 -14.91
N ARG A 89 25.24 38.19 -14.34
CA ARG A 89 26.55 38.85 -14.24
C ARG A 89 27.41 38.03 -13.28
N LYS A 90 28.41 37.35 -13.86
CA LYS A 90 29.42 36.64 -13.10
C LYS A 90 30.05 37.59 -12.10
N PRO A 91 30.13 37.27 -10.80
CA PRO A 91 30.85 38.09 -9.84
C PRO A 91 32.35 38.08 -10.26
N SER A 92 32.95 39.29 -10.30
CA SER A 92 34.37 39.42 -10.57
C SER A 92 35.15 38.74 -9.45
N LEU A 93 36.14 37.91 -9.81
CA LEU A 93 37.00 37.14 -8.91
C LEU A 93 37.81 37.95 -7.87
N SER A 94 37.70 39.27 -7.90
CA SER A 94 38.45 40.18 -7.01
C SER A 94 37.77 40.45 -5.65
N SER A 95 36.59 39.91 -5.38
CA SER A 95 35.88 40.10 -4.09
C SER A 95 35.81 38.87 -3.21
N ILE A 96 36.53 37.78 -3.54
CA ILE A 96 36.70 36.66 -2.65
C ILE A 96 37.78 37.00 -1.61
N ARG A 97 37.45 37.94 -0.73
CA ARG A 97 38.06 37.93 0.59
C ARG A 97 37.51 36.70 1.29
N THR A 98 38.38 35.82 1.66
CA THR A 98 38.13 34.69 2.54
C THR A 98 37.49 35.16 3.86
N SER A 99 36.17 35.33 3.86
CA SER A 99 35.43 35.15 5.07
C SER A 99 35.36 33.64 5.25
N GLU A 100 36.09 33.14 6.20
CA GLU A 100 35.98 31.76 6.65
C GLU A 100 34.51 31.43 6.79
N ALA A 101 34.03 30.59 5.87
CA ALA A 101 32.65 30.12 5.85
C ALA A 101 32.49 29.08 6.95
N GLU A 102 32.47 29.52 8.20
CA GLU A 102 31.90 28.78 9.31
C GLU A 102 30.36 28.81 9.24
N GLY A 103 29.83 28.46 8.09
CA GLY A 103 28.38 28.47 7.81
C GLY A 103 27.93 27.26 7.06
N GLY A 104 28.65 26.14 7.17
CA GLY A 104 28.21 24.84 6.69
C GLY A 104 26.92 24.39 7.38
N TRP A 105 26.31 23.30 6.89
CA TRP A 105 25.16 22.64 7.49
C TRP A 105 25.26 22.49 9.04
N ARG A 106 26.48 22.37 9.60
CA ARG A 106 26.76 22.42 11.04
C ARG A 106 26.34 23.75 11.69
N GLY A 107 26.57 24.90 11.04
CA GLY A 107 26.16 26.22 11.53
C GLY A 107 24.66 26.46 11.42
N ARG A 108 23.94 25.78 10.49
CA ARG A 108 22.49 25.80 10.47
C ARG A 108 21.87 24.94 11.55
N LEU A 109 22.42 23.73 11.78
CA LEU A 109 22.03 22.89 12.92
C LEU A 109 22.32 23.57 14.26
N SER A 110 23.47 24.23 14.43
CA SER A 110 23.81 24.92 15.68
C SER A 110 22.86 26.10 15.95
N ARG A 111 22.35 26.78 14.94
CA ARG A 111 21.33 27.84 15.09
C ARG A 111 19.94 27.30 15.42
N MET A 112 19.56 26.14 14.87
CA MET A 112 18.32 25.46 15.27
C MET A 112 18.38 24.92 16.72
N VAL A 113 19.57 24.49 17.15
CA VAL A 113 19.82 23.91 18.46
C VAL A 113 20.31 24.96 19.47
N GLY A 114 20.73 26.17 19.02
CA GLY A 114 21.31 27.25 19.83
C GLY A 114 20.31 28.16 20.56
N GLY A 115 19.00 27.90 20.46
CA GLY A 115 17.96 28.66 21.16
C GLY A 115 18.04 28.50 22.68
N LYS A 116 17.53 29.52 23.41
CA LYS A 116 17.51 29.67 24.89
C LYS A 116 16.74 28.57 25.68
N ARG A 117 16.44 27.41 25.04
CA ARG A 117 15.66 26.31 25.63
C ARG A 117 16.44 24.98 25.58
N PRO A 118 17.35 24.71 26.53
CA PRO A 118 18.20 23.51 26.55
C PRO A 118 17.38 22.20 26.58
N TRP A 119 16.18 22.23 27.16
CA TRP A 119 15.29 21.08 27.23
C TRP A 119 14.83 20.56 25.87
N LEU A 120 14.67 21.43 24.85
CA LEU A 120 14.35 21.01 23.49
C LEU A 120 15.46 20.18 22.85
N ARG A 121 16.73 20.43 23.21
CA ARG A 121 17.87 19.62 22.75
C ARG A 121 17.79 18.21 23.31
N TRP A 122 17.49 18.09 24.60
CA TRP A 122 17.34 16.80 25.26
C TRP A 122 16.17 16.01 24.69
N ILE A 123 15.01 16.64 24.45
CA ILE A 123 13.87 16.00 23.78
C ILE A 123 14.27 15.50 22.40
N LEU A 124 14.95 16.30 21.58
CA LEU A 124 15.42 15.89 20.26
C LEU A 124 16.39 14.71 20.33
N ILE A 125 17.36 14.76 21.26
CA ILE A 125 18.33 13.67 21.46
C ILE A 125 17.61 12.38 21.85
N VAL A 126 16.68 12.46 22.79
CA VAL A 126 15.88 11.30 23.23
C VAL A 126 15.03 10.77 22.08
N ALA A 127 14.36 11.65 21.32
CA ALA A 127 13.54 11.26 20.18
C ALA A 127 14.37 10.57 19.07
N VAL A 128 15.53 11.14 18.73
CA VAL A 128 16.46 10.53 17.77
C VAL A 128 17.01 9.20 18.29
N GLY A 129 17.39 9.15 19.56
CA GLY A 129 17.85 7.91 20.21
C GLY A 129 16.78 6.82 20.18
N TRP A 130 15.50 7.19 20.40
CA TRP A 130 14.36 6.28 20.34
C TRP A 130 14.10 5.75 18.93
N LEU A 131 14.20 6.61 17.90
CA LEU A 131 14.11 6.20 16.50
C LEU A 131 15.26 5.27 16.11
N LEU A 132 16.48 5.59 16.55
CA LEU A 132 17.64 4.71 16.33
C LEU A 132 17.44 3.35 17.01
N LEU A 133 16.95 3.32 18.24
CA LEU A 133 16.62 2.08 18.94
C LEU A 133 15.57 1.27 18.16
N SER A 134 14.53 1.93 17.66
CA SER A 134 13.48 1.30 16.84
C SER A 134 14.06 0.71 15.55
N PHE A 135 14.98 1.40 14.90
CA PHE A 135 15.65 0.90 13.71
C PHE A 135 16.62 -0.26 14.03
N ILE A 136 17.35 -0.20 15.13
CA ILE A 136 18.25 -1.27 15.57
C ILE A 136 17.47 -2.54 15.87
N THR A 137 16.36 -2.45 16.63
CA THR A 137 15.50 -3.61 16.91
C THR A 137 14.93 -4.22 15.63
N PHE A 138 14.50 -3.38 14.68
CA PHE A 138 14.06 -3.80 13.35
C PHE A 138 15.18 -4.53 12.58
N ALA A 139 16.38 -3.94 12.51
CA ALA A 139 17.49 -4.51 11.76
C ALA A 139 17.95 -5.85 12.33
N ILE A 140 18.03 -5.97 13.66
CA ILE A 140 18.36 -7.23 14.35
C ILE A 140 17.30 -8.28 14.06
N SER A 141 16.01 -7.93 14.22
CA SER A 141 14.89 -8.85 13.96
C SER A 141 14.89 -9.31 12.50
N ALA A 142 15.06 -8.40 11.55
CA ALA A 142 15.14 -8.72 10.12
C ALA A 142 16.29 -9.69 9.80
N GLN A 143 17.46 -9.46 10.42
CA GLN A 143 18.63 -10.33 10.21
C GLN A 143 18.40 -11.75 10.78
N ILE A 144 17.68 -11.87 11.90
CA ILE A 144 17.27 -13.17 12.46
C ILE A 144 16.32 -13.88 11.50
N GLN A 145 15.34 -13.18 10.93
CA GLN A 145 14.40 -13.79 9.97
C GLN A 145 15.08 -14.21 8.68
N LYS A 146 16.02 -13.39 8.17
CA LYS A 146 16.87 -13.75 7.01
C LYS A 146 17.65 -15.05 7.23
N GLY A 147 18.11 -15.29 8.45
CA GLY A 147 18.80 -16.53 8.84
C GLY A 147 17.92 -17.79 8.78
N LYS A 148 16.59 -17.64 8.86
CA LYS A 148 15.63 -18.75 8.81
C LYS A 148 15.32 -19.25 7.39
N LEU A 149 15.65 -18.47 6.36
CA LEU A 149 15.44 -18.87 4.97
C LEU A 149 16.48 -19.95 4.59
N PRO A 150 16.04 -21.09 4.00
CA PRO A 150 16.96 -22.11 3.51
C PRO A 150 17.95 -21.55 2.49
N GLN A 151 19.19 -22.07 2.49
CA GLN A 151 20.21 -21.62 1.55
C GLN A 151 19.81 -21.88 0.09
N SER A 152 19.19 -23.04 -0.19
CA SER A 152 18.67 -23.37 -1.52
C SER A 152 17.70 -22.32 -2.08
N ALA A 153 16.87 -21.71 -1.22
CA ALA A 153 15.97 -20.64 -1.64
C ALA A 153 16.74 -19.35 -1.94
N LYS A 154 17.81 -19.04 -1.19
CA LYS A 154 18.67 -17.88 -1.48
C LYS A 154 19.43 -18.03 -2.80
N ASP A 155 19.89 -19.27 -3.07
CA ASP A 155 20.63 -19.60 -4.28
C ASP A 155 19.73 -19.62 -5.54
N ALA A 156 18.42 -19.77 -5.35
CA ALA A 156 17.44 -19.73 -6.42
C ALA A 156 17.01 -18.31 -6.80
N LEU A 157 17.35 -17.30 -6.01
CA LEU A 157 17.02 -15.90 -6.28
C LEU A 157 18.01 -15.28 -7.26
N SER A 158 17.52 -14.50 -8.21
CA SER A 158 18.35 -13.86 -9.24
C SER A 158 19.15 -12.66 -8.74
N GLY A 159 18.90 -12.21 -7.48
CA GLY A 159 19.51 -10.99 -6.96
C GLY A 159 19.07 -9.72 -7.71
N GLY A 160 19.79 -8.61 -7.54
CA GLY A 160 19.46 -7.40 -8.29
C GLY A 160 20.02 -6.11 -7.70
N PRO A 161 19.83 -4.97 -8.39
CA PRO A 161 20.50 -3.70 -8.07
C PRO A 161 19.92 -2.96 -6.85
N GLY A 162 18.90 -3.49 -6.22
CA GLY A 162 18.20 -2.91 -5.08
C GLY A 162 16.73 -2.57 -5.40
N VAL A 163 15.87 -2.70 -4.39
CA VAL A 163 14.40 -2.61 -4.53
C VAL A 163 13.94 -1.32 -5.19
N LEU A 164 14.60 -0.20 -4.90
CA LEU A 164 14.21 1.10 -5.45
C LEU A 164 14.47 1.26 -6.96
N LEU A 165 15.26 0.39 -7.55
CA LEU A 165 15.57 0.39 -9.00
C LEU A 165 14.67 -0.54 -9.81
N GLY A 166 13.70 -1.20 -9.18
CA GLY A 166 12.75 -2.12 -9.79
C GLY A 166 13.16 -3.57 -9.56
N GLN A 167 12.42 -4.28 -8.71
CA GLN A 167 12.66 -5.68 -8.40
C GLN A 167 11.36 -6.43 -8.18
N ASN A 168 11.39 -7.72 -8.51
CA ASN A 168 10.28 -8.63 -8.32
C ASN A 168 10.43 -9.37 -7.00
N ILE A 169 9.41 -9.31 -6.17
CA ILE A 169 9.37 -9.90 -4.83
C ILE A 169 8.25 -10.94 -4.81
N LEU A 170 8.61 -12.21 -4.63
CA LEU A 170 7.64 -13.28 -4.49
C LEU A 170 7.13 -13.33 -3.05
N ILE A 171 5.82 -13.20 -2.87
CA ILE A 171 5.15 -13.39 -1.58
C ILE A 171 4.47 -14.75 -1.57
N LEU A 172 4.80 -15.56 -0.56
CA LEU A 172 4.19 -16.85 -0.31
C LEU A 172 3.45 -16.81 1.03
N GLY A 173 2.15 -17.11 1.00
CA GLY A 173 1.36 -17.46 2.18
C GLY A 173 1.14 -18.97 2.17
N GLY A 174 1.84 -19.68 3.02
CA GLY A 174 1.67 -21.13 3.14
C GLY A 174 1.01 -21.51 4.45
N ASP A 175 0.21 -22.57 4.42
CA ASP A 175 -0.28 -23.22 5.63
C ASP A 175 0.91 -23.95 6.28
N ARG A 176 1.69 -23.22 7.07
CA ARG A 176 2.69 -23.83 7.94
C ARG A 176 1.95 -24.44 9.11
N ARG A 177 1.78 -25.72 9.08
CA ARG A 177 1.26 -26.48 10.21
C ARG A 177 2.31 -26.47 11.32
N GLY A 178 2.30 -25.40 12.12
CA GLY A 178 3.05 -25.36 13.38
C GLY A 178 2.51 -26.40 14.35
N LYS A 179 3.34 -26.84 15.30
CA LYS A 179 2.96 -27.80 16.35
C LYS A 179 1.77 -27.37 17.21
N THR A 180 1.28 -26.14 17.05
CA THR A 180 0.15 -25.53 17.78
C THR A 180 -1.15 -25.50 17.01
N GLN A 181 -1.16 -25.82 15.71
CA GLN A 181 -2.40 -25.85 14.93
C GLN A 181 -2.97 -27.27 14.89
N HIS A 182 -3.91 -27.55 15.79
CA HIS A 182 -4.75 -28.74 15.70
C HIS A 182 -5.67 -28.63 14.49
N ASN A 183 -5.55 -29.58 13.57
CA ASN A 183 -6.51 -29.69 12.46
C ASN A 183 -7.88 -30.09 12.98
N ALA A 184 -8.92 -29.59 12.33
CA ALA A 184 -10.33 -29.91 12.62
C ALA A 184 -10.67 -31.41 12.66
N SER A 185 -9.82 -32.25 12.13
CA SER A 185 -9.98 -33.72 12.09
C SER A 185 -9.13 -34.46 13.12
N GLY A 186 -8.40 -33.78 14.01
CA GLY A 186 -7.50 -34.47 14.96
C GLY A 186 -6.36 -35.24 14.31
N ALA A 187 -6.27 -35.25 12.99
CA ALA A 187 -5.14 -35.81 12.27
C ALA A 187 -4.03 -34.75 12.26
N GLU A 188 -2.89 -35.08 12.85
CA GLU A 188 -1.65 -34.34 12.58
C GLU A 188 -1.47 -34.41 11.07
N GLY A 189 -1.63 -33.23 10.43
CA GLY A 189 -1.55 -33.20 8.98
C GLY A 189 -0.13 -33.42 8.52
N GLU A 190 0.22 -34.66 8.30
CA GLU A 190 1.53 -35.14 7.86
C GLU A 190 1.83 -34.81 6.39
N GLY A 191 1.47 -33.65 5.91
CA GLY A 191 1.78 -33.27 4.55
C GLY A 191 2.72 -32.05 4.50
N PRO A 192 3.58 -31.95 3.48
CA PRO A 192 4.35 -30.71 3.26
C PRO A 192 3.40 -29.55 3.02
N PRO A 193 3.78 -28.31 3.43
CA PRO A 193 2.93 -27.14 3.32
C PRO A 193 2.68 -26.81 1.85
N ARG A 194 1.48 -26.32 1.54
CA ARG A 194 1.13 -25.78 0.22
C ARG A 194 1.10 -24.27 0.24
N ALA A 195 1.48 -23.66 -0.88
CA ALA A 195 1.36 -22.22 -1.05
C ALA A 195 -0.10 -21.84 -1.38
N ASP A 196 -0.83 -21.41 -0.37
CA ASP A 196 -2.23 -21.01 -0.54
C ASP A 196 -2.39 -19.59 -1.08
N THR A 197 -1.37 -18.76 -0.93
CA THR A 197 -1.26 -17.43 -1.51
C THR A 197 0.07 -17.32 -2.24
N ILE A 198 0.00 -17.00 -3.52
CA ILE A 198 1.16 -16.75 -4.38
C ILE A 198 0.94 -15.38 -5.02
N MET A 199 1.81 -14.43 -4.74
CA MET A 199 1.71 -13.07 -5.27
C MET A 199 3.10 -12.57 -5.64
N VAL A 200 3.23 -11.87 -6.76
CA VAL A 200 4.44 -11.18 -7.14
C VAL A 200 4.22 -9.68 -7.01
N LEU A 201 5.13 -9.01 -6.31
CA LEU A 201 5.20 -7.56 -6.23
C LEU A 201 6.33 -7.07 -7.13
N HIS A 202 6.04 -6.09 -7.96
CA HIS A 202 7.09 -5.30 -8.62
C HIS A 202 7.22 -3.98 -7.87
N ALA A 203 8.36 -3.79 -7.21
CA ALA A 203 8.63 -2.64 -6.37
C ALA A 203 9.76 -1.78 -6.95
N SER A 204 9.50 -0.49 -7.15
CA SER A 204 10.49 0.52 -7.52
C SER A 204 10.23 1.82 -6.75
N LEU A 205 11.07 2.84 -6.92
CA LEU A 205 10.85 4.14 -6.28
C LEU A 205 9.53 4.80 -6.72
N THR A 206 9.11 4.57 -7.97
CA THR A 206 7.98 5.25 -8.61
C THR A 206 6.78 4.36 -8.86
N SER A 207 6.90 3.05 -8.65
CA SER A 207 5.80 2.11 -8.89
C SER A 207 5.81 0.97 -7.88
N PHE A 208 4.61 0.58 -7.46
CA PHE A 208 4.37 -0.58 -6.60
C PHE A 208 3.16 -1.33 -7.16
N ARG A 209 3.41 -2.40 -7.91
CA ARG A 209 2.38 -3.18 -8.60
C ARG A 209 2.33 -4.59 -8.07
N LYS A 210 1.17 -5.23 -8.17
CA LYS A 210 0.90 -6.54 -7.58
C LYS A 210 0.22 -7.44 -8.61
N LEU A 211 0.65 -8.70 -8.65
CA LEU A 211 0.03 -9.76 -9.44
C LEU A 211 -0.24 -10.96 -8.54
N SER A 212 -1.49 -11.30 -8.35
CA SER A 212 -1.90 -12.51 -7.63
C SER A 212 -2.01 -13.67 -8.59
N ILE A 213 -1.38 -14.80 -8.27
CA ILE A 213 -1.45 -16.04 -9.03
C ILE A 213 -2.41 -16.98 -8.29
N PRO A 214 -3.51 -17.42 -8.91
CA PRO A 214 -4.40 -18.40 -8.31
C PRO A 214 -3.64 -19.69 -7.96
N ARG A 215 -3.82 -20.18 -6.74
CA ARG A 215 -3.12 -21.36 -6.24
C ARG A 215 -3.37 -22.63 -7.06
N ASP A 216 -4.52 -22.68 -7.75
CA ASP A 216 -4.94 -23.81 -8.57
C ASP A 216 -4.51 -23.66 -10.04
N SER A 217 -3.71 -22.63 -10.41
CA SER A 217 -3.14 -22.49 -11.75
C SER A 217 -2.32 -23.73 -12.12
N TYR A 218 -2.53 -24.24 -13.34
CA TYR A 218 -1.80 -25.38 -13.86
C TYR A 218 -0.41 -24.96 -14.33
N ALA A 219 0.62 -25.51 -13.76
CA ALA A 219 2.01 -25.12 -14.00
C ALA A 219 2.93 -26.31 -14.12
N ALA A 220 3.98 -26.17 -14.93
CA ALA A 220 5.11 -27.11 -14.95
C ALA A 220 6.00 -26.83 -13.73
N ILE A 221 6.03 -27.74 -12.76
CA ILE A 221 6.93 -27.68 -11.62
C ILE A 221 8.20 -28.46 -11.97
N PRO A 222 9.39 -27.83 -12.01
CA PRO A 222 10.59 -28.40 -12.61
C PRO A 222 10.91 -29.84 -12.20
N ASN A 223 10.79 -30.19 -10.94
CA ASN A 223 11.12 -31.54 -10.45
C ASN A 223 9.90 -32.39 -10.08
N CYS A 224 8.68 -31.91 -10.34
CA CYS A 224 7.44 -32.56 -9.93
C CYS A 224 6.39 -32.66 -11.04
N GLY A 225 6.74 -32.26 -12.26
CA GLY A 225 5.87 -32.33 -13.43
C GLY A 225 4.72 -31.32 -13.40
N GLN A 226 3.72 -31.55 -14.26
CA GLN A 226 2.60 -30.63 -14.44
C GLN A 226 1.51 -30.87 -13.38
N GLN A 227 1.23 -29.84 -12.59
CA GLN A 227 0.19 -29.88 -11.56
C GLN A 227 -0.19 -28.46 -11.09
N LYS A 228 -1.04 -28.34 -10.06
CA LYS A 228 -1.38 -27.06 -9.47
C LYS A 228 -0.14 -26.37 -8.90
N ILE A 229 0.04 -25.09 -9.20
CA ILE A 229 1.22 -24.31 -8.82
C ILE A 229 1.48 -24.29 -7.30
N ASN A 230 0.43 -24.40 -6.48
CA ASN A 230 0.55 -24.45 -5.03
C ASN A 230 1.30 -25.69 -4.51
N ALA A 231 1.39 -26.75 -5.32
CA ALA A 231 2.12 -27.97 -4.99
C ALA A 231 3.65 -27.79 -5.09
N SER A 232 4.13 -26.74 -5.75
CA SER A 232 5.56 -26.42 -5.88
C SER A 232 6.26 -26.31 -4.52
N LEU A 233 5.58 -25.74 -3.52
CA LEU A 233 6.12 -25.63 -2.16
C LEU A 233 6.28 -26.99 -1.47
N ALA A 234 5.45 -27.95 -1.85
CA ALA A 234 5.49 -29.33 -1.33
C ALA A 234 6.43 -30.24 -2.12
N CYS A 235 6.94 -29.76 -3.26
CA CYS A 235 7.71 -30.56 -4.19
C CYS A 235 9.06 -31.01 -3.59
N ASN A 236 9.35 -32.29 -3.69
CA ASN A 236 10.61 -32.94 -3.27
C ASN A 236 11.09 -32.55 -1.86
N THR A 237 10.17 -32.38 -0.92
CA THR A 237 10.54 -32.05 0.45
C THR A 237 9.70 -32.78 1.48
N ARG A 238 10.34 -33.15 2.58
CA ARG A 238 9.70 -33.60 3.82
C ARG A 238 9.71 -32.50 4.89
N SER A 239 10.26 -31.33 4.56
CA SER A 239 10.34 -30.22 5.49
C SER A 239 8.97 -29.62 5.71
N THR A 240 8.61 -29.35 6.96
CA THR A 240 7.41 -28.60 7.35
C THR A 240 7.44 -27.16 6.84
N ASN A 241 8.61 -26.65 6.43
CA ASN A 241 8.79 -25.34 5.83
C ASN A 241 8.62 -25.33 4.30
N GLY A 242 8.45 -26.50 3.67
CA GLY A 242 8.35 -26.64 2.24
C GLY A 242 9.67 -26.48 1.49
N ASN A 243 9.56 -26.35 0.17
CA ASN A 243 10.67 -26.11 -0.75
C ASN A 243 10.49 -24.76 -1.48
N PRO A 244 10.84 -23.64 -0.86
CA PRO A 244 10.69 -22.33 -1.49
C PRO A 244 11.51 -22.17 -2.78
N ALA A 245 12.66 -22.85 -2.89
CA ALA A 245 13.48 -22.81 -4.09
C ALA A 245 12.73 -23.32 -5.33
N GLU A 246 11.98 -24.39 -5.17
CA GLU A 246 11.17 -24.97 -6.24
C GLU A 246 10.03 -24.02 -6.65
N THR A 247 9.40 -23.38 -5.65
CA THR A 247 8.35 -22.40 -5.92
C THR A 247 8.89 -21.18 -6.66
N ILE A 248 10.10 -20.69 -6.30
CA ILE A 248 10.75 -19.58 -7.00
C ILE A 248 10.90 -19.95 -8.48
N LYS A 249 11.56 -21.06 -8.79
CA LYS A 249 11.79 -21.52 -10.18
C LYS A 249 10.49 -21.75 -10.94
N THR A 250 9.48 -22.32 -10.26
CA THR A 250 8.15 -22.53 -10.88
C THR A 250 7.51 -21.19 -11.27
N VAL A 251 7.57 -20.17 -10.40
CA VAL A 251 6.99 -18.87 -10.67
C VAL A 251 7.79 -18.10 -11.74
N GLU A 252 9.13 -18.21 -11.72
CA GLU A 252 10.00 -17.63 -12.76
C GLU A 252 9.66 -18.16 -14.15
N ASN A 253 9.58 -19.47 -14.32
CA ASN A 253 9.20 -20.11 -15.59
C ASN A 253 7.76 -19.74 -15.98
N PHE A 254 6.83 -19.79 -15.00
CA PHE A 254 5.43 -19.50 -15.23
C PHE A 254 5.17 -18.09 -15.74
N LEU A 255 5.84 -17.09 -15.17
CA LEU A 255 5.66 -15.69 -15.54
C LEU A 255 6.72 -15.16 -16.52
N GLY A 256 7.79 -15.90 -16.79
CA GLY A 256 8.91 -15.45 -17.62
C GLY A 256 9.68 -14.26 -17.05
N ILE A 257 9.77 -14.16 -15.72
CA ILE A 257 10.46 -13.06 -15.01
C ILE A 257 11.41 -13.61 -13.95
N ASP A 258 12.48 -12.88 -13.69
CA ASP A 258 13.39 -13.18 -12.57
C ASP A 258 12.76 -12.78 -11.24
N ILE A 259 12.90 -13.61 -10.21
CA ILE A 259 12.52 -13.31 -8.84
C ILE A 259 13.76 -12.89 -8.04
N ASN A 260 13.79 -11.63 -7.61
CA ASN A 260 14.94 -11.05 -6.92
C ASN A 260 14.89 -11.30 -5.40
N HIS A 261 13.70 -11.31 -4.82
CA HIS A 261 13.48 -11.49 -3.38
C HIS A 261 12.28 -12.37 -3.09
N ILE A 262 12.28 -12.98 -1.90
CA ILE A 262 11.16 -13.78 -1.41
C ILE A 262 10.71 -13.32 -0.02
N VAL A 263 9.41 -13.36 0.19
CA VAL A 263 8.75 -13.12 1.47
C VAL A 263 7.81 -14.28 1.75
N ILE A 264 8.04 -15.02 2.81
CA ILE A 264 7.17 -16.10 3.25
C ILE A 264 6.46 -15.66 4.51
N VAL A 265 5.14 -15.53 4.46
CA VAL A 265 4.34 -15.04 5.60
C VAL A 265 4.41 -16.05 6.76
N ASN A 266 4.74 -15.54 7.93
CA ASN A 266 4.68 -16.27 9.20
C ASN A 266 3.42 -15.85 9.95
N PHE A 267 2.43 -16.72 10.04
CA PHE A 267 1.11 -16.37 10.57
C PHE A 267 1.15 -15.92 12.03
N ASP A 268 1.91 -16.60 12.89
CA ASP A 268 2.03 -16.23 14.31
C ASP A 268 2.68 -14.84 14.46
N GLY A 269 3.78 -14.61 13.72
CA GLY A 269 4.46 -13.31 13.71
C GLY A 269 3.59 -12.21 13.11
N PHE A 270 2.79 -12.52 12.09
CA PHE A 270 1.85 -11.58 11.47
C PHE A 270 0.74 -11.18 12.45
N ALA A 271 0.13 -12.13 13.14
CA ALA A 271 -0.88 -11.85 14.16
C ALA A 271 -0.29 -10.98 15.29
N GLN A 272 0.88 -11.34 15.81
CA GLN A 272 1.57 -10.57 16.84
C GLN A 272 1.91 -9.14 16.39
N PHE A 273 2.35 -8.98 15.15
CA PHE A 273 2.62 -7.65 14.58
C PHE A 273 1.36 -6.78 14.53
N ILE A 274 0.22 -7.33 14.07
CA ILE A 274 -1.05 -6.62 14.08
C ILE A 274 -1.45 -6.21 15.51
N ASP A 275 -1.28 -7.08 16.49
CA ASP A 275 -1.56 -6.78 17.89
C ASP A 275 -0.67 -5.65 18.42
N THR A 276 0.61 -5.65 18.05
CA THR A 276 1.55 -4.58 18.40
C THR A 276 1.16 -3.24 17.79
N LEU A 277 0.54 -3.23 16.60
CA LEU A 277 -0.06 -2.04 15.97
C LEU A 277 -1.36 -1.59 16.66
N GLY A 278 -1.91 -2.37 17.59
CA GLY A 278 -3.18 -2.12 18.25
C GLY A 278 -4.39 -2.48 17.37
N GLY A 279 -4.24 -3.49 16.56
CA GLY A 279 -5.23 -3.99 15.60
C GLY A 279 -5.25 -3.21 14.29
N VAL A 280 -5.96 -3.72 13.30
CA VAL A 280 -6.19 -3.09 11.99
C VAL A 280 -7.67 -2.78 11.80
N THR A 281 -7.98 -1.61 11.27
CA THR A 281 -9.36 -1.19 10.98
C THR A 281 -9.68 -1.51 9.53
N ILE A 282 -10.72 -2.30 9.32
CA ILE A 282 -11.19 -2.77 8.02
C ILE A 282 -12.62 -2.30 7.85
N ASP A 283 -12.95 -1.77 6.68
CA ASP A 283 -14.32 -1.51 6.27
C ASP A 283 -14.85 -2.74 5.54
N VAL A 284 -15.77 -3.44 6.19
CA VAL A 284 -16.39 -4.64 5.63
C VAL A 284 -17.58 -4.19 4.77
N PRO A 285 -17.53 -4.41 3.44
CA PRO A 285 -18.61 -3.96 2.56
C PRO A 285 -19.94 -4.64 2.93
N ASP A 286 -21.04 -3.88 2.85
CA ASP A 286 -22.39 -4.42 2.96
C ASP A 286 -22.72 -5.17 1.66
N THR A 287 -22.17 -6.36 1.52
CA THR A 287 -22.56 -7.27 0.46
C THR A 287 -23.95 -7.81 0.81
N ASN A 288 -24.85 -7.93 -0.20
CA ASN A 288 -26.25 -8.34 -0.04
C ASN A 288 -26.43 -9.80 0.44
N GLY A 289 -25.54 -10.28 1.31
CA GLY A 289 -25.70 -11.53 2.03
C GLY A 289 -26.92 -11.49 2.97
N PRO A 290 -27.39 -12.63 3.47
CA PRO A 290 -28.55 -12.69 4.35
C PRO A 290 -28.30 -11.87 5.61
N LYS A 291 -28.86 -10.64 5.64
CA LYS A 291 -28.79 -9.67 6.76
C LYS A 291 -29.39 -10.21 8.05
N ASP A 292 -30.26 -11.19 7.94
CA ASP A 292 -30.93 -11.91 9.02
C ASP A 292 -29.94 -12.65 9.97
N LYS A 293 -28.70 -12.91 9.55
CA LYS A 293 -27.66 -13.49 10.42
C LYS A 293 -26.78 -12.46 11.13
N GLY A 294 -26.96 -11.17 10.90
CA GLY A 294 -26.26 -10.07 11.58
C GLY A 294 -24.74 -10.05 11.36
N ALA A 295 -24.26 -10.66 10.27
CA ALA A 295 -22.86 -10.66 9.89
C ALA A 295 -22.70 -10.91 8.39
N VAL A 296 -21.71 -10.28 7.78
CA VAL A 296 -21.42 -10.43 6.35
C VAL A 296 -20.30 -11.44 6.11
N VAL A 297 -19.34 -11.53 7.02
CA VAL A 297 -18.25 -12.51 6.94
C VAL A 297 -18.32 -13.45 8.15
N CYS A 298 -18.60 -14.70 7.88
CA CYS A 298 -18.68 -15.75 8.89
C CYS A 298 -17.94 -16.99 8.45
N GLY A 299 -17.33 -17.68 9.39
CA GLY A 299 -16.74 -19.00 9.15
C GLY A 299 -15.68 -19.35 10.19
N ASP A 300 -15.28 -20.57 10.12
CA ASP A 300 -14.25 -21.13 10.98
C ASP A 300 -12.95 -21.28 10.21
N VAL A 301 -11.87 -20.87 10.82
CA VAL A 301 -10.51 -21.04 10.32
C VAL A 301 -9.78 -21.95 11.32
N ASP A 302 -9.05 -22.93 10.82
CA ASP A 302 -8.33 -23.93 11.61
C ASP A 302 -9.25 -24.66 12.62
N GLY A 303 -10.46 -25.02 12.17
CA GLY A 303 -11.46 -25.76 12.98
C GLY A 303 -12.27 -24.90 13.96
N GLY A 304 -12.11 -23.58 13.90
CA GLY A 304 -12.84 -22.65 14.76
C GLY A 304 -12.44 -22.74 16.24
N LYS A 305 -13.15 -21.99 17.08
CA LYS A 305 -12.84 -21.89 18.53
C LYS A 305 -12.86 -23.24 19.27
N ASN A 306 -13.67 -24.18 18.80
CA ASN A 306 -13.82 -25.47 19.49
C ASN A 306 -12.62 -26.40 19.26
N GLN A 307 -11.76 -26.08 18.30
CA GLN A 307 -10.60 -26.90 17.93
C GLN A 307 -9.28 -26.08 17.93
N GLY A 308 -9.26 -24.98 18.68
CA GLY A 308 -8.08 -24.13 18.82
C GLY A 308 -7.88 -23.10 17.71
N GLY A 309 -8.80 -23.05 16.73
CA GLY A 309 -8.80 -22.06 15.66
C GLY A 309 -9.66 -20.82 15.97
N VAL A 310 -10.00 -20.06 14.94
CA VAL A 310 -10.75 -18.81 15.03
C VAL A 310 -12.10 -18.92 14.34
N SER A 311 -13.17 -18.64 15.09
CA SER A 311 -14.51 -18.46 14.51
C SER A 311 -14.77 -16.99 14.28
N LEU A 312 -15.08 -16.62 13.04
CA LEU A 312 -15.43 -15.26 12.64
C LEU A 312 -16.93 -15.07 12.54
N LYS A 313 -17.38 -13.91 13.00
CA LYS A 313 -18.71 -13.37 12.73
C LYS A 313 -18.56 -11.86 12.69
N ILE A 314 -18.40 -11.30 11.50
CA ILE A 314 -18.04 -9.91 11.28
C ILE A 314 -19.23 -9.19 10.61
N PRO A 315 -19.83 -8.18 11.26
CA PRO A 315 -20.88 -7.35 10.67
C PRO A 315 -20.29 -6.43 9.59
N PRO A 316 -21.13 -5.88 8.70
CA PRO A 316 -20.72 -4.84 7.77
C PRO A 316 -20.33 -3.56 8.50
N GLY A 317 -19.45 -2.76 7.87
CA GLY A 317 -18.98 -1.48 8.37
C GLY A 317 -17.57 -1.51 8.95
N GLU A 318 -17.16 -0.41 9.54
CA GLU A 318 -15.82 -0.22 10.10
C GLU A 318 -15.62 -1.04 11.37
N ILE A 319 -14.67 -1.97 11.35
CA ILE A 319 -14.32 -2.80 12.50
C ILE A 319 -12.82 -2.88 12.70
N THR A 320 -12.36 -2.85 13.95
CA THR A 320 -10.96 -3.09 14.30
C THR A 320 -10.77 -4.56 14.67
N LEU A 321 -9.95 -5.26 13.89
CA LEU A 321 -9.59 -6.65 14.10
C LEU A 321 -8.21 -6.77 14.76
N GLN A 322 -8.13 -7.60 15.78
CA GLN A 322 -6.85 -8.02 16.39
C GLN A 322 -6.18 -9.10 15.54
N GLY A 323 -4.92 -9.41 15.84
CA GLY A 323 -4.05 -10.23 15.01
C GLY A 323 -4.67 -11.53 14.51
N ASP A 324 -5.13 -12.40 15.42
CA ASP A 324 -5.73 -13.68 15.05
C ASP A 324 -6.98 -13.52 14.19
N LYS A 325 -7.83 -12.53 14.50
CA LYS A 325 -9.05 -12.26 13.73
C LYS A 325 -8.74 -11.64 12.38
N ALA A 326 -7.76 -10.75 12.29
CA ALA A 326 -7.32 -10.17 11.02
C ALA A 326 -6.70 -11.23 10.11
N LEU A 327 -5.88 -12.11 10.68
CA LEU A 327 -5.32 -13.25 9.97
C LEU A 327 -6.42 -14.21 9.49
N ALA A 328 -7.37 -14.56 10.35
CA ALA A 328 -8.50 -15.42 9.99
C ALA A 328 -9.38 -14.78 8.90
N TYR A 329 -9.64 -13.47 8.98
CA TYR A 329 -10.37 -12.72 7.96
C TYR A 329 -9.71 -12.82 6.57
N ALA A 330 -8.39 -12.73 6.51
CA ALA A 330 -7.64 -12.87 5.27
C ALA A 330 -7.59 -14.34 4.76
N ARG A 331 -7.81 -15.35 5.62
CA ARG A 331 -7.69 -16.77 5.30
C ARG A 331 -9.01 -17.49 5.04
N ILE A 332 -10.14 -16.89 5.43
CA ILE A 332 -11.46 -17.53 5.27
C ILE A 332 -11.74 -17.81 3.79
N ARG A 333 -12.08 -19.06 3.46
CA ARG A 333 -12.33 -19.52 2.08
C ARG A 333 -13.83 -19.66 1.80
N HIS A 334 -14.57 -20.11 2.79
CA HIS A 334 -16.00 -20.32 2.69
C HIS A 334 -16.69 -19.39 3.67
N ASN A 335 -17.27 -18.31 3.13
CA ASN A 335 -18.11 -17.43 3.91
C ASN A 335 -19.49 -18.06 4.08
N THR A 336 -19.75 -18.63 5.25
CA THR A 336 -21.04 -19.27 5.52
C THR A 336 -22.21 -18.28 5.59
N CYS A 337 -21.94 -17.00 5.74
CA CYS A 337 -22.94 -15.93 5.70
C CYS A 337 -23.21 -15.40 4.29
N ASN A 338 -22.27 -15.61 3.36
CA ASN A 338 -22.41 -15.23 1.95
C ASN A 338 -21.79 -16.33 1.06
N PRO A 339 -22.55 -17.41 0.76
CA PRO A 339 -22.04 -18.53 -0.03
C PRO A 339 -21.69 -18.20 -1.49
N ALA A 340 -22.08 -17.00 -1.97
CA ALA A 340 -21.76 -16.55 -3.33
C ALA A 340 -20.31 -16.04 -3.46
N GLU A 341 -19.60 -15.85 -2.34
CA GLU A 341 -18.18 -15.44 -2.36
C GLU A 341 -17.28 -16.54 -2.89
N ASP A 342 -16.30 -16.11 -3.68
CA ASP A 342 -15.29 -16.96 -4.30
C ASP A 342 -13.84 -16.63 -3.84
N ASP A 343 -12.86 -17.18 -4.53
CA ASP A 343 -11.44 -16.96 -4.22
C ASP A 343 -10.99 -15.51 -4.46
N ARG A 344 -11.72 -14.74 -5.27
CA ARG A 344 -11.44 -13.32 -5.53
C ARG A 344 -11.79 -12.48 -4.31
N ASP A 345 -12.90 -12.80 -3.63
CA ASP A 345 -13.29 -12.12 -2.39
C ASP A 345 -12.25 -12.37 -1.30
N ARG A 346 -11.64 -13.56 -1.28
CA ARG A 346 -10.50 -13.83 -0.39
C ARG A 346 -9.30 -12.95 -0.73
N ALA A 347 -8.95 -12.80 -2.02
CA ALA A 347 -7.86 -11.94 -2.45
C ALA A 347 -8.14 -10.47 -2.08
N ALA A 348 -9.39 -10.01 -2.25
CA ALA A 348 -9.82 -8.67 -1.83
C ALA A 348 -9.67 -8.47 -0.32
N ARG A 349 -10.08 -9.44 0.51
CA ARG A 349 -9.87 -9.39 1.97
C ARG A 349 -8.40 -9.33 2.37
N GLN A 350 -7.54 -10.10 1.70
CA GLN A 350 -6.09 -10.01 1.92
C GLN A 350 -5.56 -8.62 1.62
N GLN A 351 -6.01 -8.02 0.52
CA GLN A 351 -5.63 -6.65 0.17
C GLN A 351 -6.13 -5.63 1.20
N GLN A 352 -7.37 -5.74 1.66
CA GLN A 352 -7.92 -4.86 2.69
C GLN A 352 -7.08 -4.89 3.98
N VAL A 353 -6.64 -6.07 4.42
CA VAL A 353 -5.77 -6.19 5.61
C VAL A 353 -4.42 -5.50 5.38
N LEU A 354 -3.80 -5.66 4.22
CA LEU A 354 -2.54 -4.99 3.89
C LEU A 354 -2.70 -3.46 3.85
N ASP A 355 -3.77 -2.97 3.24
CA ASP A 355 -4.05 -1.53 3.17
C ASP A 355 -4.37 -0.95 4.56
N ALA A 356 -5.05 -1.71 5.41
CA ALA A 356 -5.31 -1.34 6.80
C ALA A 356 -4.02 -1.26 7.63
N ILE A 357 -3.07 -2.20 7.44
CA ILE A 357 -1.74 -2.14 8.06
C ILE A 357 -1.00 -0.88 7.59
N LYS A 358 -0.97 -0.61 6.28
CA LYS A 358 -0.38 0.59 5.71
C LYS A 358 -1.00 1.85 6.31
N GLY A 359 -2.32 1.92 6.36
CA GLY A 359 -3.07 3.03 6.96
C GLY A 359 -2.71 3.26 8.43
N ARG A 360 -2.58 2.19 9.22
CA ARG A 360 -2.16 2.27 10.64
C ARG A 360 -0.74 2.82 10.79
N LEU A 361 0.19 2.37 9.97
CA LEU A 361 1.59 2.80 10.04
C LEU A 361 1.78 4.25 9.60
N THR A 362 1.03 4.71 8.58
CA THR A 362 1.20 6.04 7.98
C THR A 362 0.29 7.11 8.56
N SER A 363 -0.67 6.75 9.43
CA SER A 363 -1.64 7.69 10.01
C SER A 363 -0.98 8.69 10.95
N ILE A 364 -1.21 9.99 10.70
CA ILE A 364 -0.72 11.09 11.54
C ILE A 364 -1.37 11.02 12.93
N THR A 365 -2.63 10.62 13.04
CA THR A 365 -3.34 10.50 14.32
C THR A 365 -2.76 9.39 15.19
N ARG A 366 -2.19 8.35 14.56
CA ARG A 366 -1.52 7.24 15.24
C ARG A 366 -0.03 7.46 15.47
N PHE A 367 0.54 8.53 14.93
CA PHE A 367 1.97 8.82 15.09
C PHE A 367 2.45 8.77 16.55
N PRO A 368 1.77 9.37 17.56
CA PRO A 368 2.24 9.26 18.95
C PRO A 368 2.31 7.82 19.45
N TYR A 369 1.31 7.00 19.13
CA TYR A 369 1.29 5.57 19.48
C TYR A 369 2.42 4.82 18.79
N ASN A 370 2.53 4.97 17.45
CA ASN A 370 3.55 4.31 16.65
C ASN A 370 4.97 4.73 17.08
N PHE A 371 5.16 5.99 17.46
CA PHE A 371 6.43 6.47 17.98
C PHE A 371 6.80 5.81 19.32
N ILE A 372 5.87 5.79 20.30
CA ILE A 372 6.10 5.17 21.59
C ILE A 372 6.35 3.66 21.46
N LYS A 373 5.58 3.00 20.61
CA LYS A 373 5.70 1.56 20.34
C LYS A 373 6.79 1.22 19.30
N GLY A 374 7.52 2.22 18.79
CA GLY A 374 8.50 2.07 17.71
C GLY A 374 9.46 0.88 17.86
N PRO A 375 10.16 0.69 19.00
CA PRO A 375 11.06 -0.46 19.15
C PRO A 375 10.34 -1.82 19.13
N PHE A 376 9.10 -1.91 19.60
CA PHE A 376 8.28 -3.13 19.58
C PHE A 376 7.78 -3.40 18.17
N ILE A 377 7.25 -2.37 17.48
CA ILE A 377 6.87 -2.44 16.07
C ILE A 377 8.07 -2.86 15.22
N GLY A 378 9.24 -2.25 15.47
CA GLY A 378 10.49 -2.60 14.80
C GLY A 378 10.89 -4.05 15.03
N TRP A 379 10.69 -4.59 16.22
CA TRP A 379 10.98 -5.98 16.54
C TRP A 379 9.98 -6.95 15.89
N ASP A 380 8.68 -6.68 15.93
CA ASP A 380 7.63 -7.60 15.50
C ASP A 380 7.38 -7.53 13.98
N ALA A 381 7.57 -6.38 13.33
CA ALA A 381 7.33 -6.26 11.90
C ALA A 381 8.10 -7.28 11.04
N PRO A 382 9.43 -7.48 11.19
CA PRO A 382 10.12 -8.51 10.42
C PRO A 382 9.73 -9.94 10.81
N ARG A 383 9.21 -10.18 12.01
CA ARG A 383 8.77 -11.50 12.47
C ARG A 383 7.51 -12.00 11.76
N ALA A 384 6.75 -11.08 11.17
CA ALA A 384 5.58 -11.40 10.34
C ALA A 384 5.95 -12.21 9.09
N PHE A 385 7.24 -12.28 8.72
CA PHE A 385 7.67 -12.99 7.52
C PHE A 385 9.12 -13.50 7.65
N ILE A 386 9.44 -14.47 6.82
CA ILE A 386 10.81 -14.96 6.57
C ILE A 386 11.19 -14.47 5.17
N SER A 387 12.34 -13.84 5.03
CA SER A 387 12.79 -13.25 3.77
C SER A 387 14.31 -13.34 3.65
N ASP A 388 14.82 -13.29 2.42
CA ASP A 388 16.23 -13.05 2.13
C ASP A 388 16.66 -11.60 2.41
N MET A 389 15.69 -10.68 2.48
CA MET A 389 15.93 -9.26 2.71
C MET A 389 16.33 -8.97 4.15
N GLY A 390 17.36 -8.14 4.32
CA GLY A 390 17.84 -7.69 5.63
C GLY A 390 17.26 -6.35 6.06
N GLY A 391 17.76 -5.83 7.20
CA GLY A 391 17.30 -4.58 7.80
C GLY A 391 17.45 -3.33 6.96
N PHE A 392 18.26 -3.35 5.89
CA PHE A 392 18.40 -2.23 4.95
C PHE A 392 17.56 -2.38 3.69
N THR A 393 17.25 -3.60 3.27
CA THR A 393 16.46 -3.88 2.06
C THR A 393 14.96 -3.78 2.34
N LEU A 394 14.50 -4.34 3.46
CA LEU A 394 13.08 -4.28 3.85
C LEU A 394 12.49 -2.87 3.94
N PRO A 395 13.18 -1.85 4.51
CA PRO A 395 12.68 -0.48 4.50
C PRO A 395 12.50 0.10 3.09
N GLN A 396 13.30 -0.34 2.10
CA GLN A 396 13.16 0.10 0.71
C GLN A 396 11.84 -0.38 0.11
N VAL A 397 11.41 -1.63 0.42
CA VAL A 397 10.09 -2.14 0.02
C VAL A 397 8.97 -1.31 0.64
N ALA A 398 9.09 -0.98 1.94
CA ALA A 398 8.11 -0.14 2.62
C ALA A 398 8.04 1.28 2.01
N ILE A 399 9.18 1.88 1.68
CA ILE A 399 9.26 3.18 1.01
C ILE A 399 8.62 3.09 -0.38
N SER A 400 8.91 2.05 -1.17
CA SER A 400 8.30 1.81 -2.47
C SER A 400 6.78 1.67 -2.34
N ALA A 401 6.27 0.93 -1.35
CA ALA A 401 4.84 0.78 -1.11
C ALA A 401 4.13 2.09 -0.70
N ILE A 402 4.85 3.00 -0.03
CA ILE A 402 4.31 4.31 0.39
C ILE A 402 4.33 5.30 -0.78
N LEU A 403 5.45 5.40 -1.50
CA LEU A 403 5.68 6.39 -2.55
C LEU A 403 5.11 5.94 -3.90
N GLY A 404 5.18 4.65 -4.22
CA GLY A 404 4.71 4.07 -5.49
C GLY A 404 3.20 3.99 -5.63
N GLY A 405 2.46 4.40 -4.61
CA GLY A 405 1.00 4.34 -4.59
C GLY A 405 0.46 2.92 -4.30
N SER A 406 -0.84 2.83 -4.11
CA SER A 406 -1.55 1.53 -4.12
C SER A 406 -1.87 1.21 -5.58
N GLY A 407 -0.95 0.57 -6.27
CA GLY A 407 -1.24 0.03 -7.60
C GLY A 407 -2.34 -1.03 -7.51
N ASP A 408 -3.18 -1.10 -8.54
CA ASP A 408 -4.22 -2.11 -8.64
C ASP A 408 -3.62 -3.50 -8.51
N THR A 409 -4.33 -4.39 -7.82
CA THR A 409 -3.96 -5.79 -7.74
C THR A 409 -4.57 -6.50 -8.92
N ASN A 410 -3.76 -6.93 -9.87
CA ASN A 410 -4.21 -7.80 -10.94
C ASN A 410 -4.27 -9.24 -10.43
N VAL A 411 -5.32 -9.94 -10.75
CA VAL A 411 -5.47 -11.38 -10.51
C VAL A 411 -5.34 -12.08 -11.85
N LEU A 412 -4.41 -13.02 -11.95
CA LEU A 412 -4.19 -13.78 -13.17
C LEU A 412 -5.34 -14.76 -13.41
N GLY A 413 -5.78 -14.91 -14.65
CA GLY A 413 -6.90 -15.80 -15.00
C GLY A 413 -8.28 -15.21 -14.70
N GLU A 414 -8.39 -13.89 -14.49
CA GLU A 414 -9.68 -13.26 -14.20
C GLU A 414 -10.64 -13.27 -15.40
N LYS A 415 -10.12 -13.17 -16.61
CA LYS A 415 -10.93 -12.93 -17.80
C LYS A 415 -11.27 -14.20 -18.58
N ASN A 416 -10.29 -15.07 -18.81
CA ASN A 416 -10.40 -16.14 -19.78
C ASN A 416 -9.90 -17.51 -19.27
N ALA A 417 -9.80 -17.70 -17.97
CA ALA A 417 -9.35 -18.97 -17.41
C ALA A 417 -10.34 -20.10 -17.72
N SER A 418 -9.80 -21.28 -18.02
CA SER A 418 -10.58 -22.49 -18.26
C SER A 418 -10.22 -23.60 -17.25
N SER A 419 -11.12 -24.58 -17.13
CA SER A 419 -10.89 -25.71 -16.23
C SER A 419 -9.87 -26.69 -16.81
N GLY A 420 -8.89 -27.06 -16.01
CA GLY A 420 -7.86 -28.04 -16.31
C GLY A 420 -7.98 -29.34 -15.53
N PRO A 421 -7.03 -30.28 -15.69
CA PRO A 421 -7.00 -31.56 -14.99
C PRO A 421 -7.01 -31.41 -13.48
N GLY A 422 -7.76 -32.27 -12.77
CA GLY A 422 -7.77 -32.29 -11.31
C GLY A 422 -8.34 -31.02 -10.65
N GLY A 423 -9.17 -30.26 -11.38
CA GLY A 423 -9.71 -28.99 -10.92
C GLY A 423 -8.65 -27.87 -10.87
N SER A 424 -7.63 -27.97 -11.72
CA SER A 424 -6.70 -26.87 -11.99
C SER A 424 -7.30 -25.83 -12.91
N ILE A 425 -6.61 -24.70 -13.05
CA ILE A 425 -7.01 -23.58 -13.88
C ILE A 425 -5.96 -23.37 -14.95
N PHE A 426 -6.38 -23.41 -16.23
CA PHE A 426 -5.56 -23.00 -17.36
C PHE A 426 -5.70 -21.49 -17.58
N ILE A 427 -4.58 -20.82 -17.71
CA ILE A 427 -4.53 -19.38 -17.97
C ILE A 427 -4.03 -19.19 -19.42
N PRO A 428 -4.79 -18.51 -20.29
CA PRO A 428 -4.35 -18.26 -21.66
C PRO A 428 -3.03 -17.49 -21.70
N GLN A 429 -2.13 -17.89 -22.61
CA GLN A 429 -0.80 -17.31 -22.77
C GLN A 429 -0.83 -15.78 -22.92
N GLY A 430 -1.73 -15.26 -23.77
CA GLY A 430 -1.85 -13.81 -23.99
C GLY A 430 -2.29 -13.04 -22.75
N GLU A 431 -3.19 -13.59 -21.92
CA GLU A 431 -3.59 -12.96 -20.64
C GLU A 431 -2.42 -12.91 -19.66
N CYS A 432 -1.60 -13.96 -19.66
CA CYS A 432 -0.41 -14.02 -18.84
C CYS A 432 0.62 -12.96 -19.25
N GLU A 433 0.94 -12.88 -20.54
CA GLU A 433 1.87 -11.89 -21.06
C GLU A 433 1.42 -10.46 -20.76
N ASP A 434 0.14 -10.17 -20.96
CA ASP A 434 -0.44 -8.85 -20.65
C ASP A 434 -0.35 -8.51 -19.16
N ALA A 435 -0.63 -9.50 -18.30
CA ALA A 435 -0.54 -9.31 -16.84
C ALA A 435 0.90 -9.07 -16.39
N VAL A 436 1.87 -9.80 -16.97
CA VAL A 436 3.29 -9.61 -16.70
C VAL A 436 3.76 -8.24 -17.22
N LYS A 437 3.40 -7.83 -18.43
CA LYS A 437 3.70 -6.50 -18.97
C LYS A 437 3.17 -5.38 -18.07
N GLN A 438 1.97 -5.55 -17.56
CA GLN A 438 1.40 -4.59 -16.60
C GLN A 438 2.15 -4.60 -15.27
N LEU A 439 2.60 -5.76 -14.79
CA LEU A 439 3.35 -5.89 -13.54
C LEU A 439 4.69 -5.17 -13.62
N ILE A 440 5.54 -5.52 -14.59
CA ILE A 440 6.91 -4.99 -14.68
C ILE A 440 7.00 -3.67 -15.46
N GLY A 441 5.98 -3.31 -16.25
CA GLY A 441 5.95 -2.09 -17.06
C GLY A 441 6.74 -2.21 -18.37
N GLY A 442 6.95 -3.43 -18.86
CA GLY A 442 7.67 -3.75 -20.08
C GLY A 442 7.45 -5.20 -20.50
N ASP A 443 8.08 -5.64 -21.57
CA ASP A 443 8.02 -7.03 -21.99
C ASP A 443 8.78 -7.94 -20.98
N PRO A 444 8.27 -9.17 -20.73
CA PRO A 444 8.96 -10.12 -19.88
C PRO A 444 10.32 -10.51 -20.49
N PRO A 445 11.37 -10.68 -19.64
CA PRO A 445 12.71 -11.04 -20.12
C PRO A 445 12.78 -12.44 -20.73
N HIS A 446 11.87 -13.32 -20.33
CA HIS A 446 11.75 -14.69 -20.82
C HIS A 446 10.32 -14.93 -21.29
N GLN A 447 10.11 -15.98 -22.08
CA GLN A 447 8.75 -16.34 -22.51
C GLN A 447 7.99 -16.95 -21.33
N PRO A 448 6.82 -16.41 -20.93
CA PRO A 448 5.99 -17.02 -19.90
C PRO A 448 5.49 -18.41 -20.32
N GLU A 449 5.38 -19.33 -19.34
CA GLU A 449 4.85 -20.68 -19.54
C GLU A 449 3.56 -20.87 -18.73
N CYS A 450 2.59 -19.99 -18.87
CA CYS A 450 1.37 -19.97 -18.05
C CYS A 450 0.40 -21.12 -18.31
N SER A 451 0.51 -21.78 -19.43
CA SER A 451 -0.19 -23.04 -19.72
C SER A 451 0.79 -23.97 -20.40
N PRO A 452 1.38 -24.91 -19.67
CA PRO A 452 2.16 -25.95 -20.30
C PRO A 452 1.24 -26.72 -21.26
N GLY A 453 1.57 -26.68 -22.55
CA GLY A 453 0.86 -27.34 -23.65
C GLY A 453 0.83 -28.87 -23.50
#